data_817422a051179e665654699e04d22ea5
#
_entry.id   817422a051179e665654699e04d22ea5
#
_cell.length_a   1.000
_cell.length_b   1.000
_cell.length_c   1.000
_cell.angle_alpha   90.00
_cell.angle_beta   90.00
_cell.angle_gamma   90.00
#
_symmetry.space_group_name_H-M   'P 1'
#
loop_
_entity.id
_entity.type
_entity.pdbx_description
1 polymer ?
#
loop_
_entity_poly.entity_id
_entity_poly.type
_entity_poly.pdbx_seq_one_letter_code
_entity_poly.pdbx_strand_id
1 'polypeptide(L)'
;VYRDIDILVDFGMDIVRSPETKAGFYLAGRTFELPELKLLADAVAASKFITDSKSAQLEKKIEQLASRYEAKQLQRQVVVSDRVKTENEKIYYAIDVIYNCIDNNHQMEFQYSEWTVEKKRQLRKNGAIYRVSPEFLLWDNEYYYLVAFDELAGAIRHYRVDKMENAKERDEAR
;
A
#
# COMPACT_ATOMS: atom_id res chain seq x y z
N VAL A 1 14.04 -32.79 18.17
CA VAL A 1 14.30 -32.21 16.81
C VAL A 1 13.54 -33.00 15.75
N TYR A 2 13.81 -34.28 15.47
CA TYR A 2 13.13 -35.02 14.40
C TYR A 2 11.62 -35.14 14.65
N ARG A 3 11.21 -35.50 15.87
CA ARG A 3 9.80 -35.56 16.26
C ARG A 3 9.06 -34.20 16.09
N ASP A 4 9.76 -33.10 16.32
CA ASP A 4 9.19 -31.75 16.15
C ASP A 4 9.03 -31.41 14.66
N ILE A 5 9.95 -31.91 13.82
CA ILE A 5 9.86 -31.80 12.36
C ILE A 5 8.65 -32.59 11.84
N ASP A 6 8.46 -33.83 12.32
CA ASP A 6 7.32 -34.64 11.94
C ASP A 6 6.00 -33.95 12.29
N ILE A 7 5.91 -33.35 13.49
CA ILE A 7 4.73 -32.55 13.91
C ILE A 7 4.49 -31.36 12.99
N LEU A 8 5.55 -30.65 12.59
CA LEU A 8 5.42 -29.49 11.69
C LEU A 8 4.99 -29.92 10.28
N VAL A 9 5.47 -31.06 9.80
CA VAL A 9 5.03 -31.65 8.51
C VAL A 9 3.56 -32.06 8.59
N ASP A 10 3.13 -32.70 9.68
CA ASP A 10 1.72 -33.07 9.92
C ASP A 10 0.81 -31.82 10.01
N PHE A 11 1.37 -30.70 10.49
CA PHE A 11 0.69 -29.40 10.50
C PHE A 11 0.61 -28.73 9.13
N GLY A 12 1.17 -29.34 8.07
CA GLY A 12 1.10 -28.87 6.69
C GLY A 12 2.30 -28.01 6.26
N MET A 13 3.39 -28.01 7.03
CA MET A 13 4.63 -27.33 6.60
C MET A 13 5.43 -28.22 5.67
N ASP A 14 5.79 -27.71 4.51
CA ASP A 14 6.64 -28.41 3.53
C ASP A 14 8.11 -28.33 3.96
N ILE A 15 8.51 -29.23 4.87
CA ILE A 15 9.87 -29.29 5.39
C ILE A 15 10.65 -30.39 4.66
N VAL A 16 11.69 -29.98 3.96
CA VAL A 16 12.54 -30.87 3.15
C VAL A 16 13.95 -30.94 3.75
N ARG A 17 14.54 -32.12 3.64
CA ARG A 17 15.93 -32.33 4.06
C ARG A 17 16.88 -31.67 3.08
N SER A 18 17.86 -30.91 3.57
CA SER A 18 18.84 -30.26 2.73
C SER A 18 19.75 -31.31 2.03
N PRO A 19 19.89 -31.25 0.70
CA PRO A 19 20.80 -32.13 -0.01
C PRO A 19 22.31 -31.82 0.27
N GLU A 20 22.60 -30.59 0.67
CA GLU A 20 23.95 -30.08 0.87
C GLU A 20 24.52 -30.39 2.26
N THR A 21 23.65 -30.58 3.24
CA THR A 21 24.05 -30.84 4.62
C THR A 21 23.39 -32.10 5.16
N LYS A 22 24.17 -33.02 5.71
CA LYS A 22 23.71 -34.34 6.23
C LYS A 22 22.63 -34.22 7.36
N ALA A 23 22.46 -33.06 7.96
CA ALA A 23 21.57 -32.81 9.11
C ALA A 23 20.71 -31.58 8.97
N GLY A 24 20.63 -30.92 7.82
CA GLY A 24 19.88 -29.72 7.60
C GLY A 24 18.48 -29.98 7.10
N PHE A 25 17.51 -29.18 7.56
CA PHE A 25 16.15 -29.11 7.05
C PHE A 25 15.83 -27.67 6.67
N TYR A 26 15.01 -27.47 5.65
CA TYR A 26 14.52 -26.19 5.24
C TYR A 26 13.05 -26.26 4.84
N LEU A 27 12.35 -25.15 4.93
CA LEU A 27 10.97 -25.00 4.47
C LEU A 27 11.01 -24.82 2.95
N ALA A 28 10.48 -25.79 2.19
CA ALA A 28 10.48 -25.75 0.73
C ALA A 28 9.33 -24.92 0.16
N GLY A 29 8.14 -25.03 0.74
CA GLY A 29 6.95 -24.29 0.33
C GLY A 29 6.96 -22.86 0.84
N ARG A 30 7.78 -21.97 0.26
CA ARG A 30 7.75 -20.54 0.56
C ARG A 30 6.77 -19.82 -0.35
N THR A 31 6.01 -18.91 0.22
CA THR A 31 5.07 -18.07 -0.56
C THR A 31 5.82 -17.14 -1.52
N PHE A 32 7.02 -16.68 -1.13
CA PHE A 32 7.85 -15.79 -1.92
C PHE A 32 9.31 -16.26 -1.93
N GLU A 33 9.94 -16.15 -3.09
CA GLU A 33 11.39 -16.29 -3.21
C GLU A 33 12.12 -14.98 -2.85
N LEU A 34 13.40 -15.07 -2.47
CA LEU A 34 14.19 -13.89 -2.09
C LEU A 34 14.26 -12.81 -3.19
N PRO A 35 14.41 -13.13 -4.49
CA PRO A 35 14.36 -12.12 -5.54
C PRO A 35 13.00 -11.38 -5.60
N GLU A 36 11.89 -12.09 -5.37
CA GLU A 36 10.55 -11.50 -5.36
C GLU A 36 10.39 -10.53 -4.18
N LEU A 37 10.86 -10.91 -2.99
CA LEU A 37 10.85 -10.03 -1.83
C LEU A 37 11.71 -8.78 -2.04
N LYS A 38 12.85 -8.88 -2.75
CA LYS A 38 13.67 -7.73 -3.13
C LYS A 38 12.91 -6.78 -4.03
N LEU A 39 12.23 -7.30 -5.06
CA LEU A 39 11.41 -6.49 -5.97
C LEU A 39 10.25 -5.79 -5.22
N LEU A 40 9.58 -6.48 -4.30
CA LEU A 40 8.53 -5.89 -3.47
C LEU A 40 9.07 -4.76 -2.57
N ALA A 41 10.22 -4.98 -1.93
CA ALA A 41 10.85 -3.97 -1.09
C ALA A 41 11.26 -2.73 -1.92
N ASP A 42 11.86 -2.93 -3.10
CA ASP A 42 12.25 -1.86 -3.99
C ASP A 42 11.04 -1.08 -4.53
N ALA A 43 9.94 -1.76 -4.87
CA ALA A 43 8.70 -1.13 -5.29
C ALA A 43 8.11 -0.22 -4.19
N VAL A 44 8.12 -0.70 -2.93
CA VAL A 44 7.68 0.09 -1.77
C VAL A 44 8.60 1.29 -1.54
N ALA A 45 9.92 1.08 -1.59
CA ALA A 45 10.90 2.15 -1.44
C ALA A 45 10.76 3.23 -2.51
N ALA A 46 10.53 2.83 -3.77
CA ALA A 46 10.41 3.72 -4.91
C ALA A 46 9.07 4.45 -4.99
N SER A 47 8.04 4.00 -4.29
CA SER A 47 6.70 4.58 -4.38
C SER A 47 6.63 6.00 -3.85
N LYS A 48 6.06 6.93 -4.64
CA LYS A 48 5.85 8.34 -4.25
C LYS A 48 4.57 8.56 -3.46
N PHE A 49 3.60 7.66 -3.60
CA PHE A 49 2.29 7.83 -2.94
C PHE A 49 2.26 7.29 -1.50
N ILE A 50 3.32 6.65 -1.04
CA ILE A 50 3.47 6.17 0.34
C ILE A 50 4.48 7.06 1.06
N THR A 51 4.21 7.41 2.33
CA THR A 51 5.14 8.19 3.15
C THR A 51 6.41 7.40 3.46
N ASP A 52 7.49 8.10 3.84
CA ASP A 52 8.73 7.44 4.25
C ASP A 52 8.53 6.53 5.48
N SER A 53 7.76 6.99 6.46
CA SER A 53 7.41 6.21 7.65
C SER A 53 6.68 4.91 7.28
N LYS A 54 5.67 5.00 6.40
CA LYS A 54 4.90 3.83 5.96
C LYS A 54 5.73 2.87 5.11
N SER A 55 6.61 3.39 4.26
CA SER A 55 7.54 2.57 3.48
C SER A 55 8.43 1.74 4.39
N ALA A 56 9.06 2.37 5.40
CA ALA A 56 9.89 1.66 6.37
C ALA A 56 9.12 0.58 7.17
N GLN A 57 7.84 0.84 7.49
CA GLN A 57 6.98 -0.17 8.15
C GLN A 57 6.68 -1.35 7.22
N LEU A 58 6.38 -1.10 5.94
CA LEU A 58 6.10 -2.14 4.96
C LEU A 58 7.34 -2.97 4.64
N GLU A 59 8.50 -2.32 4.48
CA GLU A 59 9.79 -3.02 4.29
C GLU A 59 10.06 -4.00 5.43
N LYS A 60 9.87 -3.58 6.69
CA LYS A 60 10.01 -4.48 7.86
C LYS A 60 9.04 -5.67 7.82
N LYS A 61 7.83 -5.48 7.30
CA LYS A 61 6.88 -6.59 7.14
C LYS A 61 7.31 -7.54 6.03
N ILE A 62 7.85 -7.02 4.94
CA ILE A 62 8.41 -7.82 3.84
C ILE A 62 9.61 -8.63 4.36
N GLU A 63 10.49 -8.03 5.17
CA GLU A 63 11.61 -8.73 5.80
C GLU A 63 11.16 -9.95 6.66
N GLN A 64 9.99 -9.85 7.31
CA GLN A 64 9.44 -10.95 8.11
C GLN A 64 8.97 -12.15 7.28
N LEU A 65 8.74 -11.97 5.97
CA LEU A 65 8.41 -13.06 5.05
C LEU A 65 9.64 -13.88 4.64
N ALA A 66 10.83 -13.35 4.88
CA ALA A 66 12.11 -14.01 4.60
C ALA A 66 12.62 -14.76 5.84
N SER A 67 13.55 -15.70 5.62
CA SER A 67 14.30 -16.30 6.73
C SER A 67 15.21 -15.26 7.39
N ARG A 68 15.58 -15.48 8.66
CA ARG A 68 16.47 -14.58 9.41
C ARG A 68 17.81 -14.28 8.67
N TYR A 69 18.29 -15.22 7.88
CA TYR A 69 19.51 -15.09 7.07
C TYR A 69 19.24 -14.20 5.83
N GLU A 70 18.15 -14.44 5.13
CA GLU A 70 17.77 -13.70 3.92
C GLU A 70 17.29 -12.28 4.22
N ALA A 71 16.63 -12.04 5.36
CA ALA A 71 16.22 -10.72 5.80
C ALA A 71 17.39 -9.72 5.83
N LYS A 72 18.61 -10.17 6.19
CA LYS A 72 19.81 -9.34 6.11
C LYS A 72 20.18 -8.94 4.68
N GLN A 73 19.83 -9.75 3.68
CA GLN A 73 20.09 -9.45 2.27
C GLN A 73 19.02 -8.53 1.66
N LEU A 74 17.86 -8.41 2.32
CA LEU A 74 16.82 -7.44 1.97
C LEU A 74 17.16 -6.03 2.45
N GLN A 75 18.05 -5.92 3.46
CA GLN A 75 18.55 -4.62 3.90
C GLN A 75 19.34 -3.98 2.76
N ARG A 76 18.78 -2.94 2.22
CA ARG A 76 18.90 -2.25 1.02
C ARG A 76 20.19 -1.96 0.43
N GLN A 77 20.32 -2.32 -0.81
CA GLN A 77 21.40 -1.94 -1.71
C GLN A 77 20.96 -0.88 -2.75
N VAL A 78 19.66 -0.68 -2.91
CA VAL A 78 19.12 0.32 -3.84
C VAL A 78 18.89 1.64 -3.13
N VAL A 79 19.56 2.69 -3.58
CA VAL A 79 19.32 4.07 -3.14
C VAL A 79 18.35 4.72 -4.11
N VAL A 80 17.18 5.08 -3.61
CA VAL A 80 16.20 5.84 -4.39
C VAL A 80 16.48 7.32 -4.20
N SER A 81 17.05 7.98 -5.22
CA SER A 81 17.35 9.40 -5.20
C SER A 81 16.17 10.22 -5.72
N ASP A 82 16.09 11.49 -5.27
CA ASP A 82 15.19 12.54 -5.79
C ASP A 82 13.69 12.19 -5.83
N ARG A 83 13.22 11.34 -4.91
CA ARG A 83 11.80 11.00 -4.80
C ARG A 83 11.17 11.68 -3.59
N VAL A 84 10.49 12.79 -3.86
CA VAL A 84 9.62 13.42 -2.85
C VAL A 84 8.39 12.56 -2.66
N LYS A 85 8.27 11.93 -1.50
CA LYS A 85 7.10 11.13 -1.12
C LYS A 85 5.98 12.02 -0.60
N THR A 86 4.77 11.47 -0.57
CA THR A 86 3.64 12.16 0.05
C THR A 86 3.83 12.29 1.56
N GLU A 87 3.27 13.34 2.15
CA GLU A 87 3.19 13.51 3.61
C GLU A 87 1.86 12.98 4.20
N ASN A 88 0.95 12.48 3.34
CA ASN A 88 -0.36 12.00 3.77
C ASN A 88 -0.27 10.56 4.29
N GLU A 89 -0.16 10.40 5.61
CA GLU A 89 -0.13 9.10 6.30
C GLU A 89 -1.45 8.31 6.16
N LYS A 90 -2.53 8.94 5.73
CA LYS A 90 -3.86 8.32 5.63
C LYS A 90 -4.24 7.90 4.21
N ILE A 91 -3.33 8.04 3.25
CA ILE A 91 -3.64 7.80 1.84
C ILE A 91 -4.19 6.39 1.57
N TYR A 92 -3.65 5.37 2.21
CA TYR A 92 -4.11 3.99 2.03
C TYR A 92 -5.51 3.74 2.63
N TYR A 93 -5.90 4.48 3.68
CA TYR A 93 -7.27 4.44 4.18
C TYR A 93 -8.24 5.12 3.21
N ALA A 94 -7.82 6.20 2.55
CA ALA A 94 -8.65 6.83 1.52
C ALA A 94 -8.87 5.89 0.34
N ILE A 95 -7.85 5.12 -0.06
CA ILE A 95 -7.96 4.09 -1.10
C ILE A 95 -8.94 2.99 -0.68
N ASP A 96 -8.85 2.51 0.56
CA ASP A 96 -9.75 1.49 1.10
C ASP A 96 -11.21 1.97 1.11
N VAL A 97 -11.45 3.21 1.57
CA VAL A 97 -12.79 3.84 1.51
C VAL A 97 -13.31 3.90 0.07
N ILE A 98 -12.47 4.27 -0.90
CA ILE A 98 -12.87 4.34 -2.31
C ILE A 98 -13.31 2.96 -2.82
N TYR A 99 -12.54 1.91 -2.55
CA TYR A 99 -12.91 0.54 -2.94
C TYR A 99 -14.23 0.12 -2.31
N ASN A 100 -14.40 0.35 -1.00
CA ASN A 100 -15.64 0.03 -0.31
C ASN A 100 -16.84 0.75 -0.91
N CYS A 101 -16.71 2.04 -1.24
CA CYS A 101 -17.78 2.81 -1.89
C CYS A 101 -18.13 2.26 -3.28
N ILE A 102 -17.13 1.84 -4.07
CA ILE A 102 -17.35 1.24 -5.38
C ILE A 102 -18.07 -0.10 -5.25
N ASP A 103 -17.59 -0.97 -4.35
CA ASP A 103 -18.13 -2.32 -4.14
C ASP A 103 -19.56 -2.28 -3.58
N ASN A 104 -19.84 -1.35 -2.67
CA ASN A 104 -21.15 -1.17 -2.05
C ASN A 104 -22.11 -0.31 -2.89
N ASN A 105 -21.65 0.26 -4.00
CA ASN A 105 -22.41 1.21 -4.81
C ASN A 105 -22.86 2.47 -4.04
N HIS A 106 -21.96 2.99 -3.19
CA HIS A 106 -22.18 4.14 -2.33
C HIS A 106 -21.43 5.39 -2.77
N GLN A 107 -21.96 6.54 -2.40
CA GLN A 107 -21.26 7.82 -2.51
C GLN A 107 -20.16 7.91 -1.46
N MET A 108 -19.26 8.87 -1.65
CA MET A 108 -18.26 9.25 -0.64
C MET A 108 -18.19 10.75 -0.45
N GLU A 109 -17.65 11.14 0.70
CA GLU A 109 -17.30 12.53 0.98
C GLU A 109 -15.85 12.65 1.44
N PHE A 110 -15.23 13.78 1.12
CA PHE A 110 -13.87 14.11 1.54
C PHE A 110 -13.62 15.61 1.50
N GLN A 111 -12.58 16.07 2.15
CA GLN A 111 -11.99 17.38 1.96
C GLN A 111 -10.78 17.27 1.04
N TYR A 112 -10.47 18.33 0.29
CA TYR A 112 -9.38 18.29 -0.69
C TYR A 112 -8.34 19.35 -0.37
N SER A 113 -7.07 18.95 -0.33
CA SER A 113 -5.96 19.82 -0.01
C SER A 113 -5.24 20.33 -1.26
N GLU A 114 -4.64 21.50 -1.14
CA GLU A 114 -3.78 22.13 -2.14
C GLU A 114 -2.56 22.75 -1.47
N TRP A 115 -1.52 22.98 -2.26
CA TRP A 115 -0.33 23.69 -1.79
C TRP A 115 -0.48 25.19 -2.07
N THR A 116 -0.14 26.03 -1.08
CA THR A 116 -0.04 27.48 -1.26
C THR A 116 1.27 27.85 -1.95
N VAL A 117 1.37 29.11 -2.35
CA VAL A 117 2.60 29.70 -2.90
C VAL A 117 3.76 29.60 -1.91
N GLU A 118 3.49 29.67 -0.61
CA GLU A 118 4.47 29.52 0.48
C GLU A 118 4.81 28.03 0.77
N LYS A 119 4.38 27.11 -0.10
CA LYS A 119 4.58 25.66 0.09
C LYS A 119 3.97 25.10 1.37
N LYS A 120 2.85 25.68 1.83
CA LYS A 120 2.06 25.15 2.94
C LYS A 120 0.85 24.40 2.40
N ARG A 121 0.53 23.27 3.03
CA ARG A 121 -0.66 22.49 2.71
C ARG A 121 -1.87 23.14 3.38
N GLN A 122 -2.93 23.40 2.63
CA GLN A 122 -4.20 23.93 3.13
C GLN A 122 -5.38 23.22 2.48
N LEU A 123 -6.52 23.23 3.17
CA LEU A 123 -7.76 22.72 2.62
C LEU A 123 -8.31 23.70 1.57
N ARG A 124 -8.63 23.18 0.41
CA ARG A 124 -9.22 23.94 -0.69
C ARG A 124 -10.62 24.41 -0.34
N LYS A 125 -11.02 25.56 -0.87
CA LYS A 125 -12.36 26.17 -0.64
C LYS A 125 -12.72 26.27 0.84
N ASN A 126 -11.77 26.68 1.70
CA ASN A 126 -11.97 26.82 3.14
C ASN A 126 -12.43 25.52 3.83
N GLY A 127 -11.98 24.36 3.36
CA GLY A 127 -12.35 23.07 3.94
C GLY A 127 -13.70 22.53 3.49
N ALA A 128 -14.22 22.99 2.36
CA ALA A 128 -15.46 22.48 1.81
C ALA A 128 -15.42 20.96 1.60
N ILE A 129 -16.52 20.31 1.89
CA ILE A 129 -16.72 18.88 1.67
C ILE A 129 -17.11 18.65 0.21
N TYR A 130 -16.38 17.79 -0.45
CA TYR A 130 -16.70 17.26 -1.78
C TYR A 130 -17.55 16.00 -1.59
N ARG A 131 -18.65 15.90 -2.33
CA ARG A 131 -19.52 14.73 -2.40
C ARG A 131 -19.49 14.20 -3.80
N VAL A 132 -19.13 12.95 -3.94
CA VAL A 132 -18.89 12.35 -5.25
C VAL A 132 -19.40 10.91 -5.30
N SER A 133 -19.78 10.48 -6.50
CA SER A 133 -20.07 9.08 -6.83
C SER A 133 -18.81 8.46 -7.46
N PRO A 134 -18.07 7.60 -6.74
CA PRO A 134 -16.85 6.99 -7.24
C PRO A 134 -17.15 6.05 -8.42
N GLU A 135 -16.36 6.13 -9.50
CA GLU A 135 -16.47 5.20 -10.63
C GLU A 135 -15.34 4.16 -10.61
N PHE A 136 -14.10 4.63 -10.60
CA PHE A 136 -12.92 3.78 -10.53
C PHE A 136 -11.68 4.55 -10.07
N LEU A 137 -10.64 3.79 -9.68
CA LEU A 137 -9.30 4.32 -9.45
C LEU A 137 -8.44 4.17 -10.70
N LEU A 138 -7.78 5.25 -11.09
CA LEU A 138 -6.79 5.30 -12.14
C LEU A 138 -5.40 5.45 -11.52
N TRP A 139 -4.45 4.63 -11.99
CA TRP A 139 -3.04 4.77 -11.65
C TRP A 139 -2.32 5.48 -12.78
N ASP A 140 -1.80 6.68 -12.53
CA ASP A 140 -1.04 7.46 -13.51
C ASP A 140 0.11 8.22 -12.84
N ASN A 141 1.28 8.23 -13.48
CA ASN A 141 2.49 8.90 -13.00
C ASN A 141 2.81 8.66 -11.52
N GLU A 142 2.66 7.42 -11.07
CA GLU A 142 2.92 6.97 -9.68
C GLU A 142 1.95 7.56 -8.64
N TYR A 143 0.77 8.03 -9.05
CA TYR A 143 -0.31 8.49 -8.18
C TYR A 143 -1.63 7.79 -8.48
N TYR A 144 -2.43 7.62 -7.45
CA TYR A 144 -3.83 7.25 -7.61
C TYR A 144 -4.70 8.48 -7.87
N TYR A 145 -5.57 8.35 -8.84
CA TYR A 145 -6.62 9.31 -9.15
C TYR A 145 -7.98 8.62 -9.00
N LEU A 146 -8.84 9.21 -8.19
CA LEU A 146 -10.25 8.84 -8.18
C LEU A 146 -10.93 9.52 -9.36
N VAL A 147 -11.55 8.75 -10.24
CA VAL A 147 -12.50 9.22 -11.23
C VAL A 147 -13.89 9.09 -10.64
N ALA A 148 -14.62 10.19 -10.54
CA ALA A 148 -15.91 10.23 -9.88
C ALA A 148 -16.82 11.31 -10.47
N PHE A 149 -18.12 11.11 -10.39
CA PHE A 149 -19.10 12.17 -10.66
C PHE A 149 -19.18 13.10 -9.44
N ASP A 150 -18.90 14.38 -9.65
CA ASP A 150 -18.96 15.42 -8.62
C ASP A 150 -20.34 16.08 -8.68
N GLU A 151 -21.14 15.94 -7.63
CA GLU A 151 -22.51 16.49 -7.57
C GLU A 151 -22.55 18.01 -7.72
N LEU A 152 -21.61 18.73 -7.09
CA LEU A 152 -21.56 20.18 -7.16
C LEU A 152 -21.12 20.70 -8.52
N ALA A 153 -20.24 19.96 -9.20
CA ALA A 153 -19.79 20.32 -10.53
C ALA A 153 -20.73 19.82 -11.63
N GLY A 154 -21.61 18.85 -11.34
CA GLY A 154 -22.47 18.17 -12.30
C GLY A 154 -21.69 17.46 -13.41
N ALA A 155 -20.49 16.97 -13.12
CA ALA A 155 -19.59 16.40 -14.12
C ALA A 155 -18.59 15.41 -13.51
N ILE A 156 -18.03 14.53 -14.36
CA ILE A 156 -16.93 13.66 -13.98
C ILE A 156 -15.69 14.51 -13.68
N ARG A 157 -15.04 14.22 -12.56
CA ARG A 157 -13.81 14.86 -12.10
C ARG A 157 -12.77 13.82 -11.71
N HIS A 158 -11.50 14.24 -11.78
CA HIS A 158 -10.37 13.42 -11.36
C HIS A 158 -9.74 14.05 -10.12
N TYR A 159 -9.63 13.26 -9.06
CA TYR A 159 -9.08 13.70 -7.78
C TYR A 159 -7.86 12.88 -7.42
N ARG A 160 -6.72 13.51 -7.20
CA ARG A 160 -5.55 12.81 -6.66
C ARG A 160 -5.82 12.37 -5.23
N VAL A 161 -5.65 11.08 -4.95
CA VAL A 161 -6.02 10.50 -3.65
C VAL A 161 -5.10 10.99 -2.53
N ASP A 162 -3.82 11.27 -2.82
CA ASP A 162 -2.87 11.83 -1.84
C ASP A 162 -3.25 13.23 -1.31
N LYS A 163 -4.15 13.93 -2.02
CA LYS A 163 -4.69 15.24 -1.62
C LYS A 163 -6.01 15.16 -0.87
N MET A 164 -6.58 13.96 -0.70
CA MET A 164 -7.82 13.77 0.03
C MET A 164 -7.54 13.75 1.53
N GLU A 165 -8.43 14.39 2.27
CA GLU A 165 -8.47 14.41 3.72
C GLU A 165 -9.85 13.96 4.19
N ASN A 166 -9.89 13.23 5.30
CA ASN A 166 -11.12 12.84 5.97
C ASN A 166 -12.12 12.14 5.03
N ALA A 167 -11.60 11.27 4.13
CA ALA A 167 -12.43 10.48 3.24
C ALA A 167 -13.33 9.53 4.04
N LYS A 168 -14.63 9.49 3.68
CA LYS A 168 -15.64 8.66 4.33
C LYS A 168 -16.64 8.15 3.30
N GLU A 169 -17.09 6.93 3.49
CA GLU A 169 -18.25 6.37 2.82
C GLU A 169 -19.53 7.03 3.33
N ARG A 170 -20.52 7.17 2.46
CA ARG A 170 -21.87 7.65 2.74
C ARG A 170 -22.86 6.53 2.44
N ASP A 171 -24.01 6.56 3.11
CA ASP A 171 -25.06 5.56 2.89
C ASP A 171 -25.88 5.80 1.61
N GLU A 172 -25.70 6.95 0.95
CA GLU A 172 -26.41 7.28 -0.27
C GLU A 172 -25.83 6.51 -1.46
N ALA A 173 -26.70 5.99 -2.32
CA ALA A 173 -26.31 5.33 -3.55
C ALA A 173 -25.62 6.30 -4.52
N ARG A 174 -24.62 5.81 -5.26
CA ARG A 174 -23.92 6.59 -6.30
C ARG A 174 -24.71 6.71 -7.60
#